data_9bdc0f5a4ff83abe5b049b5c8cd67b86
#
_entry.id   9bdc0f5a4ff83abe5b049b5c8cd67b86
#
_cell.length_a   1.000
_cell.length_b   1.000
_cell.length_c   1.000
_cell.angle_alpha   90.00
_cell.angle_beta   90.00
_cell.angle_gamma   90.00
#
_symmetry.space_group_name_H-M   'P 1'
#
loop_
_entity.id
_entity.type
_entity.pdbx_description
1 polymer ?
#
loop_
_entity_poly.entity_id
_entity_poly.type
_entity_poly.pdbx_seq_one_letter_code
_entity_poly.pdbx_strand_id
1 'polypeptide(L)'
;FTKRYYLYRSDGIRGWYSYFFTKRSPKNKLTELNIPAFRNVTVRIEIHAPGGTARCGSLLIGRYINLGQLQWGYSSEINDYSKKQIDENGYVNIQRGNYSFRPEFSMLVNDGDLDSIGRTMARYRSTPAVWIAGTRHEIMTVFGFYMSFRPVVNHGIFSECSLQIEGFI
;
A
#
# COMPACT_ATOMS: atom_id res chain seq x y z
N PHE A 1 6.64 3.26 20.14
CA PHE A 1 5.58 3.97 19.41
C PHE A 1 4.24 3.71 20.07
N THR A 2 3.61 4.75 20.59
CA THR A 2 2.23 4.68 21.05
C THR A 2 1.39 5.44 20.03
N LYS A 3 0.41 4.76 19.43
CA LYS A 3 -0.54 5.40 18.54
C LYS A 3 -1.82 5.71 19.29
N ARG A 4 -2.26 6.92 19.22
CA ARG A 4 -3.58 7.34 19.65
C ARG A 4 -4.35 7.80 18.43
N TYR A 5 -5.53 7.25 18.20
CA TYR A 5 -6.48 7.72 17.21
C TYR A 5 -7.53 8.58 17.90
N TYR A 6 -7.82 9.72 17.32
CA TYR A 6 -8.84 10.62 17.80
C TYR A 6 -9.96 10.69 16.77
N LEU A 7 -11.14 10.30 17.15
CA LEU A 7 -12.32 10.38 16.31
C LEU A 7 -13.25 11.46 16.84
N TYR A 8 -13.52 12.47 16.03
CA TYR A 8 -14.59 13.42 16.25
C TYR A 8 -15.88 12.86 15.67
N ARG A 9 -16.89 12.63 16.48
CA ARG A 9 -18.22 12.27 16.00
C ARG A 9 -19.06 13.54 15.87
N SER A 10 -19.80 13.64 14.77
CA SER A 10 -20.71 14.79 14.50
C SER A 10 -21.96 14.80 15.38
N ASP A 11 -22.21 13.73 16.14
CA ASP A 11 -23.33 13.58 17.09
C ASP A 11 -23.08 14.28 18.44
N GLY A 12 -22.03 15.06 18.56
CA GLY A 12 -21.71 15.82 19.77
C GLY A 12 -21.03 15.04 20.88
N ILE A 13 -20.85 13.73 20.72
CA ILE A 13 -20.09 12.93 21.67
C ILE A 13 -18.60 13.19 21.45
N ARG A 14 -18.03 14.00 22.31
CA ARG A 14 -16.59 14.29 22.31
C ARG A 14 -15.89 13.28 23.21
N GLY A 15 -14.99 12.49 22.66
CA GLY A 15 -14.20 11.54 23.44
C GLY A 15 -12.97 11.06 22.71
N TRP A 16 -11.91 10.84 23.49
CA TRP A 16 -10.75 10.12 23.03
C TRP A 16 -11.08 8.63 23.06
N TYR A 17 -11.13 8.01 21.88
CA TYR A 17 -11.20 6.56 21.79
C TYR A 17 -9.78 6.03 21.60
N SER A 18 -9.27 5.35 22.63
CA SER A 18 -8.02 4.59 22.54
C SER A 18 -8.29 3.30 21.80
N TYR A 19 -8.14 3.31 20.48
CA TYR A 19 -8.43 2.12 19.68
C TYR A 19 -7.36 1.04 19.84
N PHE A 20 -6.08 1.40 19.98
CA PHE A 20 -5.00 0.45 20.22
C PHE A 20 -3.82 1.11 20.92
N PHE A 21 -3.42 0.55 22.04
CA PHE A 21 -2.10 0.74 22.62
C PHE A 21 -1.23 -0.44 22.22
N THR A 22 -0.58 -0.37 21.06
CA THR A 22 0.39 -1.38 20.69
C THR A 22 1.77 -0.76 20.65
N LYS A 23 2.66 -1.25 21.50
CA LYS A 23 4.08 -0.93 21.40
C LYS A 23 4.60 -1.67 20.17
N ARG A 24 4.85 -0.98 19.08
CA ARG A 24 5.44 -1.57 17.87
C ARG A 24 6.90 -1.14 17.75
N SER A 25 7.72 -2.06 17.26
CA SER A 25 9.09 -1.72 16.84
C SER A 25 9.05 -0.62 15.76
N PRO A 26 10.05 0.25 15.70
CA PRO A 26 10.10 1.29 14.66
C PRO A 26 10.08 0.63 13.28
N LYS A 27 9.13 1.03 12.46
CA LYS A 27 8.97 0.61 11.07
C LYS A 27 8.86 1.85 10.20
N ASN A 28 9.40 1.77 9.00
CA ASN A 28 9.32 2.86 8.03
C ASN A 28 7.90 3.06 7.50
N LYS A 29 7.11 1.99 7.45
CA LYS A 29 5.73 2.00 6.98
C LYS A 29 4.78 1.49 8.04
N LEU A 30 3.65 2.13 8.15
CA LEU A 30 2.59 1.78 9.07
C LEU A 30 1.26 1.80 8.36
N THR A 31 0.59 0.66 8.34
CA THR A 31 -0.73 0.48 7.75
C THR A 31 -1.72 0.13 8.84
N GLU A 32 -2.83 0.86 8.88
CA GLU A 32 -3.94 0.62 9.79
C GLU A 32 -5.23 0.51 9.00
N LEU A 33 -5.83 -0.69 8.98
CA LEU A 33 -7.04 -0.99 8.22
C LEU A 33 -8.31 -1.01 9.09
N ASN A 34 -8.14 -1.09 10.42
CA ASN A 34 -9.23 -1.29 11.35
C ASN A 34 -9.81 0.02 11.91
N ILE A 35 -9.68 1.13 11.17
CA ILE A 35 -10.31 2.38 11.57
C ILE A 35 -11.79 2.29 11.20
N PRO A 36 -12.72 2.44 12.16
CA PRO A 36 -14.13 2.41 11.85
C PRO A 36 -14.53 3.49 10.87
N ALA A 37 -15.34 3.12 9.88
CA ALA A 37 -15.87 4.05 8.90
C ALA A 37 -17.05 4.84 9.50
N PHE A 38 -16.82 6.08 9.84
CA PHE A 38 -17.86 7.03 10.23
C PHE A 38 -18.07 8.07 9.14
N ARG A 39 -19.28 8.62 9.05
CA ARG A 39 -19.55 9.79 8.22
C ARG A 39 -19.06 11.05 8.94
N ASN A 40 -18.47 11.99 8.21
CA ASN A 40 -18.06 13.32 8.71
C ASN A 40 -17.14 13.25 9.93
N VAL A 41 -16.00 12.55 9.79
CA VAL A 41 -14.98 12.48 10.85
C VAL A 41 -13.76 13.31 10.50
N THR A 42 -13.14 13.88 11.53
CA THR A 42 -11.80 14.44 11.45
C THR A 42 -10.81 13.43 12.03
N VAL A 43 -9.81 13.06 11.25
CA VAL A 43 -8.71 12.19 11.70
C VAL A 43 -7.55 13.09 12.11
N ARG A 44 -7.12 12.96 13.37
CA ARG A 44 -5.94 13.63 13.89
C ARG A 44 -4.87 12.60 14.19
N ILE A 45 -3.68 12.81 13.64
CA ILE A 45 -2.52 11.94 13.83
C ILE A 45 -1.44 12.72 14.55
N GLU A 46 -1.01 12.23 15.70
CA GLU A 46 0.05 12.81 16.47
C GLU A 46 1.26 11.87 16.48
N ILE A 47 2.42 12.40 16.09
CA ILE A 47 3.67 11.65 16.07
C ILE A 47 4.58 12.26 17.14
N HIS A 48 4.86 11.46 18.16
CA HIS A 48 5.76 11.86 19.25
C HIS A 48 7.10 11.17 19.10
N ALA A 49 8.17 11.94 19.07
CA ALA A 49 9.55 11.45 19.05
C ALA A 49 10.32 12.02 20.26
N PRO A 50 10.21 11.41 21.44
CA PRO A 50 10.91 11.88 22.63
C PRO A 50 12.43 11.84 22.41
N GLY A 51 13.10 12.99 22.57
CA GLY A 51 14.54 13.11 22.36
C GLY A 51 15.02 13.14 20.91
N GLY A 52 14.09 13.22 19.93
CA GLY A 52 14.40 13.24 18.50
C GLY A 52 13.47 14.15 17.70
N THR A 53 13.63 14.13 16.38
CA THR A 53 12.77 14.86 15.45
C THR A 53 11.69 13.93 14.90
N ALA A 54 10.42 14.28 15.08
CA ALA A 54 9.31 13.58 14.45
C ALA A 54 9.30 13.88 12.94
N ARG A 55 9.28 12.84 12.12
CA ARG A 55 9.22 12.97 10.65
C ARG A 55 8.09 12.10 10.11
N CYS A 56 7.36 12.64 9.15
CA CYS A 56 6.37 11.93 8.37
C CYS A 56 6.65 12.19 6.88
N GLY A 57 6.97 11.17 6.13
CA GLY A 57 7.22 11.29 4.69
C GLY A 57 5.91 11.49 3.94
N SER A 58 4.99 10.56 4.10
CA SER A 58 3.68 10.60 3.45
C SER A 58 2.60 10.04 4.36
N LEU A 59 1.43 10.65 4.33
CA LEU A 59 0.24 10.21 5.01
C LEU A 59 -0.88 10.02 3.99
N LEU A 60 -1.40 8.80 3.92
CA LEU A 60 -2.48 8.45 3.01
C LEU A 60 -3.68 7.97 3.81
N ILE A 61 -4.81 8.60 3.57
CA ILE A 61 -6.10 8.23 4.16
C ILE A 61 -7.05 7.96 3.01
N GLY A 62 -7.69 6.82 3.03
CA GLY A 62 -8.55 6.44 1.94
C GLY A 62 -9.55 5.36 2.31
N ARG A 63 -10.38 5.00 1.34
CA ARG A 63 -11.31 3.89 1.45
C ARG A 63 -10.59 2.60 1.09
N TYR A 64 -10.73 1.58 1.91
CA TYR A 64 -10.29 0.22 1.61
C TYR A 64 -11.25 -0.45 0.61
N ILE A 65 -10.69 -1.05 -0.43
CA ILE A 65 -11.41 -1.86 -1.41
C ILE A 65 -10.77 -3.24 -1.42
N ASN A 66 -11.54 -4.26 -1.15
CA ASN A 66 -11.09 -5.64 -1.28
C ASN A 66 -11.18 -6.08 -2.74
N LEU A 67 -10.06 -6.53 -3.30
CA LEU A 67 -9.98 -6.99 -4.70
C LEU A 67 -10.07 -8.52 -4.84
N GLY A 68 -10.01 -9.27 -3.73
CA GLY A 68 -10.04 -10.72 -3.75
C GLY A 68 -9.14 -11.35 -2.69
N GLN A 69 -8.96 -12.66 -2.79
CA GLN A 69 -8.12 -13.43 -1.88
C GLN A 69 -6.73 -13.61 -2.48
N LEU A 70 -5.71 -13.10 -1.78
CA LEU A 70 -4.33 -13.24 -2.20
C LEU A 70 -3.92 -14.73 -2.20
N GLN A 71 -3.27 -15.16 -3.27
CA GLN A 71 -2.62 -16.47 -3.35
C GLN A 71 -1.19 -16.38 -2.80
N TRP A 72 -0.67 -17.54 -2.37
CA TRP A 72 0.74 -17.66 -2.02
C TRP A 72 1.61 -17.54 -3.27
N GLY A 73 2.86 -17.07 -3.07
CA GLY A 73 3.81 -16.95 -4.17
C GLY A 73 3.88 -15.55 -4.77
N TYR A 74 3.50 -14.51 -4.02
CA TYR A 74 3.77 -13.14 -4.44
C TYR A 74 5.27 -12.90 -4.63
N SER A 75 5.62 -12.12 -5.62
CA SER A 75 7.00 -11.69 -5.89
C SER A 75 7.11 -10.17 -5.79
N SER A 76 8.32 -9.69 -5.57
CA SER A 76 8.62 -8.26 -5.62
C SER A 76 10.01 -8.06 -6.18
N GLU A 77 10.10 -7.33 -7.26
CA GLU A 77 11.35 -6.92 -7.89
C GLU A 77 11.76 -5.54 -7.36
N ILE A 78 13.06 -5.31 -7.25
CA ILE A 78 13.62 -3.98 -6.99
C ILE A 78 14.11 -3.42 -8.32
N ASN A 79 13.49 -2.35 -8.76
CA ASN A 79 13.91 -1.62 -9.95
C ASN A 79 14.89 -0.51 -9.53
N ASP A 80 16.16 -0.66 -9.94
CA ASP A 80 17.24 0.28 -9.63
C ASP A 80 17.41 1.27 -10.79
N TYR A 81 17.22 2.55 -10.53
CA TYR A 81 17.37 3.64 -11.50
C TYR A 81 18.79 4.24 -11.50
N SER A 82 19.78 3.56 -10.91
CA SER A 82 21.18 3.98 -10.95
C SER A 82 21.73 3.96 -12.37
N LYS A 83 22.51 4.99 -12.72
CA LYS A 83 23.20 5.06 -14.01
C LYS A 83 24.59 4.47 -13.88
N LYS A 84 24.89 3.53 -14.78
CA LYS A 84 26.23 2.91 -14.91
C LYS A 84 26.82 3.36 -16.24
N GLN A 85 27.96 4.03 -16.17
CA GLN A 85 28.71 4.49 -17.36
C GLN A 85 30.10 3.87 -17.32
N ILE A 86 30.55 3.36 -18.46
CA ILE A 86 31.90 2.82 -18.63
C ILE A 86 32.63 3.81 -19.53
N ASP A 87 33.77 4.34 -19.07
CA ASP A 87 34.59 5.23 -19.87
C ASP A 87 35.43 4.46 -20.94
N GLU A 88 36.09 5.19 -21.80
CA GLU A 88 36.91 4.62 -22.87
C GLU A 88 38.09 3.76 -22.36
N ASN A 89 38.47 3.93 -21.11
CA ASN A 89 39.55 3.17 -20.46
C ASN A 89 39.01 1.97 -19.66
N GLY A 90 37.69 1.71 -19.66
CA GLY A 90 37.08 0.61 -18.95
C GLY A 90 36.76 0.89 -17.48
N TYR A 91 36.94 2.14 -17.01
CA TYR A 91 36.52 2.48 -15.63
C TYR A 91 35.02 2.63 -15.55
N VAL A 92 34.45 2.03 -14.50
CA VAL A 92 33.01 2.06 -14.23
C VAL A 92 32.70 3.24 -13.33
N ASN A 93 31.94 4.19 -13.83
CA ASN A 93 31.36 5.27 -13.04
C ASN A 93 29.91 4.94 -12.72
N ILE A 94 29.57 4.86 -11.42
CA ILE A 94 28.21 4.55 -10.95
C ILE A 94 27.65 5.79 -10.29
N GLN A 95 26.62 6.36 -10.92
CA GLN A 95 25.79 7.38 -10.31
C GLN A 95 24.58 6.68 -9.64
N ARG A 96 24.62 6.59 -8.32
CA ARG A 96 23.53 5.98 -7.56
C ARG A 96 22.23 6.77 -7.76
N GLY A 97 21.20 6.08 -8.24
CA GLY A 97 19.84 6.57 -8.37
C GLY A 97 18.96 6.11 -7.22
N ASN A 98 17.70 6.42 -7.33
CA ASN A 98 16.66 5.87 -6.47
C ASN A 98 16.27 4.45 -6.94
N TYR A 99 15.40 3.79 -6.17
CA TYR A 99 14.85 2.50 -6.55
C TYR A 99 13.35 2.46 -6.24
N SER A 100 12.61 1.62 -6.94
CA SER A 100 11.21 1.34 -6.66
C SER A 100 10.98 -0.15 -6.47
N PHE A 101 9.91 -0.49 -5.74
CA PHE A 101 9.44 -1.87 -5.64
C PHE A 101 8.41 -2.14 -6.72
N ARG A 102 8.53 -3.29 -7.37
CA ARG A 102 7.57 -3.81 -8.35
C ARG A 102 6.98 -5.12 -7.85
N PRO A 103 6.00 -5.09 -6.98
CA PRO A 103 5.34 -6.31 -6.55
C PRO A 103 4.38 -6.84 -7.62
N GLU A 104 4.34 -8.16 -7.69
CA GLU A 104 3.37 -8.91 -8.49
C GLU A 104 2.57 -9.83 -7.56
N PHE A 105 1.25 -9.74 -7.67
CA PHE A 105 0.31 -10.48 -6.84
C PHE A 105 -0.57 -11.36 -7.70
N SER A 106 -0.79 -12.58 -7.25
CA SER A 106 -1.84 -13.45 -7.76
C SER A 106 -2.98 -13.52 -6.76
N MET A 107 -4.20 -13.39 -7.23
CA MET A 107 -5.38 -13.39 -6.37
C MET A 107 -6.52 -14.21 -6.99
N LEU A 108 -7.35 -14.78 -6.14
CA LEU A 108 -8.61 -15.39 -6.51
C LEU A 108 -9.73 -14.40 -6.29
N VAL A 109 -10.56 -14.25 -7.31
CA VAL A 109 -11.73 -13.41 -7.33
C VAL A 109 -12.94 -14.26 -7.61
N ASN A 110 -14.04 -14.07 -6.86
CA ASN A 110 -15.30 -14.71 -7.22
C ASN A 110 -15.74 -14.26 -8.61
N ASP A 111 -16.21 -15.19 -9.41
CA ASP A 111 -16.62 -14.90 -10.79
C ASP A 111 -17.70 -13.81 -10.88
N GLY A 112 -18.65 -13.83 -9.94
CA GLY A 112 -19.68 -12.79 -9.84
C GLY A 112 -19.17 -11.38 -9.54
N ASP A 113 -17.97 -11.25 -8.96
CA ASP A 113 -17.36 -9.97 -8.59
C ASP A 113 -16.39 -9.45 -9.66
N LEU A 114 -16.01 -10.29 -10.63
CA LEU A 114 -14.95 -10.01 -11.60
C LEU A 114 -15.21 -8.73 -12.39
N ASP A 115 -16.41 -8.55 -12.90
CA ASP A 115 -16.80 -7.35 -13.66
C ASP A 115 -16.75 -6.08 -12.80
N SER A 116 -17.15 -6.19 -11.54
CA SER A 116 -17.12 -5.07 -10.60
C SER A 116 -15.68 -4.65 -10.28
N ILE A 117 -14.81 -5.62 -10.10
CA ILE A 117 -13.37 -5.41 -9.89
C ILE A 117 -12.74 -4.85 -11.15
N GLY A 118 -13.06 -5.38 -12.33
CA GLY A 118 -12.57 -4.86 -13.61
C GLY A 118 -12.94 -3.38 -13.82
N ARG A 119 -14.18 -3.00 -13.54
CA ARG A 119 -14.62 -1.59 -13.58
C ARG A 119 -13.88 -0.73 -12.55
N THR A 120 -13.63 -1.27 -11.38
CA THR A 120 -12.86 -0.57 -10.34
C THR A 120 -11.43 -0.35 -10.80
N MET A 121 -10.75 -1.36 -11.32
CA MET A 121 -9.40 -1.24 -11.85
C MET A 121 -9.35 -0.24 -13.01
N ALA A 122 -10.30 -0.27 -13.93
CA ALA A 122 -10.38 0.70 -15.03
C ALA A 122 -10.54 2.16 -14.52
N ARG A 123 -11.27 2.37 -13.42
CA ARG A 123 -11.41 3.68 -12.78
C ARG A 123 -10.11 4.17 -12.16
N TYR A 124 -9.35 3.29 -11.53
CA TYR A 124 -8.09 3.62 -10.85
C TYR A 124 -6.86 3.58 -11.77
N ARG A 125 -7.04 3.44 -13.09
CA ARG A 125 -5.92 3.54 -14.03
C ARG A 125 -5.19 4.88 -13.87
N SER A 126 -3.88 4.84 -13.85
CA SER A 126 -3.01 6.02 -13.66
C SER A 126 -3.30 6.82 -12.39
N THR A 127 -3.97 6.21 -11.43
CA THR A 127 -4.27 6.85 -10.14
C THR A 127 -3.43 6.18 -9.06
N PRO A 128 -2.61 6.93 -8.32
CA PRO A 128 -1.84 6.37 -7.23
C PRO A 128 -2.74 5.87 -6.10
N ALA A 129 -2.43 4.68 -5.61
CA ALA A 129 -3.14 4.07 -4.49
C ALA A 129 -2.17 3.30 -3.58
N VAL A 130 -2.60 2.99 -2.37
CA VAL A 130 -1.86 2.07 -1.50
C VAL A 130 -2.35 0.66 -1.78
N TRP A 131 -1.43 -0.18 -2.22
CA TRP A 131 -1.66 -1.58 -2.52
C TRP A 131 -1.18 -2.42 -1.35
N ILE A 132 -2.07 -3.21 -0.78
CA ILE A 132 -1.81 -3.96 0.44
C ILE A 132 -2.10 -5.43 0.16
N ALA A 133 -1.04 -6.21 -0.04
CA ALA A 133 -1.13 -7.66 -0.12
C ALA A 133 -1.05 -8.31 1.26
N GLY A 134 -0.51 -7.61 2.24
CA GLY A 134 -0.43 -8.05 3.62
C GLY A 134 0.29 -7.04 4.49
N THR A 135 0.16 -7.22 5.80
CA THR A 135 0.81 -6.33 6.79
C THR A 135 2.03 -6.96 7.46
N ARG A 136 2.36 -8.20 7.07
CA ARG A 136 3.45 -8.98 7.67
C ARG A 136 4.83 -8.41 7.29
N HIS A 137 4.99 -8.07 6.01
CA HIS A 137 6.23 -7.53 5.46
C HIS A 137 5.99 -6.17 4.83
N GLU A 138 6.94 -5.25 4.96
CA GLU A 138 6.81 -3.88 4.41
C GLU A 138 6.73 -3.86 2.87
N ILE A 139 7.38 -4.83 2.21
CA ILE A 139 7.34 -4.99 0.75
C ILE A 139 5.96 -5.38 0.22
N MET A 140 5.07 -5.89 1.09
CA MET A 140 3.69 -6.24 0.73
C MET A 140 2.74 -5.04 0.75
N THR A 141 3.22 -3.87 1.18
CA THR A 141 2.46 -2.63 1.18
C THR A 141 3.22 -1.61 0.34
N VAL A 142 2.67 -1.24 -0.80
CA VAL A 142 3.32 -0.34 -1.75
C VAL A 142 2.37 0.79 -2.11
N PHE A 143 2.87 2.03 -2.06
CA PHE A 143 2.20 3.18 -2.63
C PHE A 143 2.68 3.38 -4.05
N GLY A 144 1.77 3.33 -5.01
CA GLY A 144 2.08 3.41 -6.41
C GLY A 144 0.85 3.23 -7.29
N PHE A 145 1.05 3.00 -8.56
CA PHE A 145 -0.02 2.69 -9.50
C PHE A 145 0.14 1.28 -10.06
N TYR A 146 -0.96 0.67 -10.46
CA TYR A 146 -0.88 -0.63 -11.10
C TYR A 146 -0.47 -0.47 -12.57
N MET A 147 0.39 -1.38 -13.02
CA MET A 147 0.88 -1.47 -14.40
C MET A 147 -0.04 -2.34 -15.25
N SER A 148 -0.42 -3.49 -14.71
CA SER A 148 -1.28 -4.44 -15.37
C SER A 148 -2.22 -5.13 -14.38
N PHE A 149 -3.43 -5.39 -14.84
CA PHE A 149 -4.40 -6.26 -14.18
C PHE A 149 -4.90 -7.26 -15.22
N ARG A 150 -4.66 -8.53 -14.96
CA ARG A 150 -4.96 -9.62 -15.92
C ARG A 150 -5.83 -10.67 -15.25
N PRO A 151 -7.14 -10.67 -15.51
CA PRO A 151 -8.02 -11.74 -15.10
C PRO A 151 -7.91 -12.92 -16.05
N VAL A 152 -7.94 -14.13 -15.49
CA VAL A 152 -7.98 -15.41 -16.23
C VAL A 152 -9.15 -16.22 -15.68
N VAL A 153 -10.15 -16.42 -16.49
CA VAL A 153 -11.34 -17.20 -16.13
C VAL A 153 -11.06 -18.69 -16.41
N ASN A 154 -10.70 -19.43 -15.37
CA ASN A 154 -10.38 -20.85 -15.49
C ASN A 154 -11.50 -21.77 -14.99
N HIS A 155 -12.31 -21.30 -14.06
CA HIS A 155 -13.35 -22.07 -13.38
C HIS A 155 -14.60 -21.22 -13.18
N GLY A 156 -15.77 -21.83 -13.20
CA GLY A 156 -17.06 -21.10 -13.10
C GLY A 156 -17.39 -20.54 -11.71
N ILE A 157 -16.47 -20.64 -10.72
CA ILE A 157 -16.69 -20.15 -9.36
C ILE A 157 -15.69 -19.05 -9.02
N PHE A 158 -14.42 -19.24 -9.44
CA PHE A 158 -13.32 -18.31 -9.16
C PHE A 158 -12.53 -18.04 -10.44
N SER A 159 -12.11 -16.81 -10.58
CA SER A 159 -11.16 -16.36 -11.59
C SER A 159 -9.82 -16.04 -10.96
N GLU A 160 -8.75 -16.45 -11.63
CA GLU A 160 -7.39 -16.07 -11.23
C GLU A 160 -7.06 -14.72 -11.81
N CYS A 161 -6.59 -13.81 -10.98
CA CYS A 161 -6.20 -12.48 -11.42
C CYS A 161 -4.75 -12.21 -11.03
N SER A 162 -3.96 -11.71 -11.97
CA SER A 162 -2.62 -11.18 -11.67
C SER A 162 -2.64 -9.66 -11.70
N LEU A 163 -1.93 -9.05 -10.74
CA LEU A 163 -1.82 -7.61 -10.57
C LEU A 163 -0.36 -7.24 -10.39
N GLN A 164 0.16 -6.41 -11.27
CA GLN A 164 1.51 -5.88 -11.21
C GLN A 164 1.46 -4.39 -10.88
N ILE A 165 2.27 -3.97 -9.92
CA ILE A 165 2.30 -2.62 -9.40
C ILE A 165 3.69 -2.01 -9.58
N GLU A 166 3.75 -0.71 -9.84
CA GLU A 166 4.96 0.08 -9.75
C GLU A 166 4.86 1.05 -8.58
N GLY A 167 5.73 0.83 -7.59
CA GLY A 167 5.81 1.68 -6.43
C GLY A 167 6.45 3.03 -6.74
N PHE A 168 5.99 4.06 -6.06
CA PHE A 168 6.72 5.32 -6.02
C PHE A 168 7.97 5.21 -5.14
N ILE A 169 8.92 6.02 -5.46
CA ILE A 169 10.20 6.15 -4.77
C ILE A 169 10.02 6.82 -3.41
#